data_1922fbdcbb824bf6467b5e92e969f9cf
#
_entry.id   1922fbdcbb824bf6467b5e92e969f9cf
#
_cell.length_a   1.000
_cell.length_b   1.000
_cell.length_c   1.000
_cell.angle_alpha   90.00
_cell.angle_beta   90.00
_cell.angle_gamma   90.00
#
_symmetry.space_group_name_H-M   'P 1'
#
loop_
_entity.id
_entity.type
_entity.pdbx_description
1 polymer ?
#
loop_
_entity_poly.entity_id
_entity_poly.type
_entity_poly.pdbx_seq_one_letter_code
_entity_poly.pdbx_strand_id
1 'polypeptide(L)'
;MSQNENEILKCFFPQLDPLASKDVEDKSGFSHETIFRLLKALVNKGCLTKRKVGKTNVYEIVKDRDILYQPFVSYMTEKRLGFKKKHLLMYKRLYAFLNEINPEGPAIIFGSFAKGTQTGNSDIDLLCVDNTKNIQEVSRTFKTKYGINIQPAVVKTSDFKNIKKDNPVFWNDLIIFGIVLDGLDIFFREAYLND
;
A
#
# COMPACT_ATOMS: atom_id res chain seq x y z
N MET A 1 -12.03 17.72 -0.98
CA MET A 1 -11.13 17.51 0.19
C MET A 1 -9.89 18.36 0.02
N SER A 2 -9.42 19.06 1.06
CA SER A 2 -8.16 19.83 1.00
C SER A 2 -6.94 18.91 1.16
N GLN A 3 -5.75 19.41 0.78
CA GLN A 3 -4.51 18.65 0.95
C GLN A 3 -4.27 18.25 2.42
N ASN A 4 -4.47 19.15 3.37
CA ASN A 4 -4.30 18.86 4.79
C ASN A 4 -5.31 17.83 5.32
N GLU A 5 -6.55 17.86 4.84
CA GLU A 5 -7.55 16.84 5.18
C GLU A 5 -7.14 15.46 4.64
N ASN A 6 -6.61 15.40 3.44
CA ASN A 6 -6.07 14.17 2.86
C ASN A 6 -4.90 13.61 3.70
N GLU A 7 -4.00 14.48 4.19
CA GLU A 7 -2.91 14.07 5.08
C GLU A 7 -3.41 13.46 6.39
N ILE A 8 -4.50 14.01 6.96
CA ILE A 8 -5.12 13.42 8.17
C ILE A 8 -5.71 12.04 7.87
N LEU A 9 -6.47 11.89 6.78
CA LEU A 9 -7.07 10.60 6.42
C LEU A 9 -6.00 9.55 6.08
N LYS A 10 -4.89 9.97 5.49
CA LYS A 10 -3.74 9.10 5.23
C LYS A 10 -3.17 8.45 6.50
N CYS A 11 -3.26 9.12 7.67
CA CYS A 11 -2.78 8.57 8.94
C CYS A 11 -3.46 7.26 9.36
N PHE A 12 -4.68 6.98 8.86
CA PHE A 12 -5.43 5.76 9.14
C PHE A 12 -4.92 4.54 8.36
N PHE A 13 -4.18 4.76 7.28
CA PHE A 13 -3.60 3.65 6.49
C PHE A 13 -2.37 3.07 7.18
N PRO A 14 -2.09 1.75 6.97
CA PRO A 14 -2.77 0.86 6.02
C PRO A 14 -3.99 0.11 6.60
N GLN A 15 -4.16 0.02 7.92
CA GLN A 15 -5.10 -0.91 8.55
C GLN A 15 -6.48 -0.31 8.83
N LEU A 16 -6.62 1.00 8.68
CA LEU A 16 -7.82 1.78 9.01
C LEU A 16 -8.25 1.66 10.49
N ASP A 17 -7.29 1.39 11.38
CA ASP A 17 -7.55 1.30 12.81
C ASP A 17 -8.06 2.63 13.38
N PRO A 18 -8.92 2.59 14.40
CA PRO A 18 -9.33 3.79 15.12
C PRO A 18 -8.14 4.51 15.74
N LEU A 19 -8.08 5.84 15.61
CA LEU A 19 -6.98 6.67 16.12
C LEU A 19 -7.47 7.71 17.10
N ALA A 20 -6.72 7.94 18.18
CA ALA A 20 -6.89 9.13 19.03
C ALA A 20 -6.26 10.37 18.35
N SER A 21 -6.66 11.57 18.81
CA SER A 21 -6.07 12.81 18.28
C SER A 21 -4.55 12.83 18.38
N LYS A 22 -4.01 12.27 19.49
CA LYS A 22 -2.57 12.22 19.71
C LYS A 22 -1.85 11.34 18.67
N ASP A 23 -2.45 10.20 18.34
CA ASP A 23 -1.88 9.30 17.30
C ASP A 23 -1.82 10.00 15.94
N VAL A 24 -2.85 10.81 15.62
CA VAL A 24 -2.90 11.59 14.39
C VAL A 24 -1.86 12.71 14.39
N GLU A 25 -1.63 13.38 15.54
CA GLU A 25 -0.55 14.36 15.71
C GLU A 25 0.81 13.74 15.41
N ASP A 26 1.12 12.61 16.07
CA ASP A 26 2.40 11.93 15.96
C ASP A 26 2.66 11.42 14.52
N LYS A 27 1.61 10.97 13.83
CA LYS A 27 1.73 10.48 12.43
C LYS A 27 1.81 11.60 11.40
N SER A 28 1.08 12.70 11.59
CA SER A 28 0.98 13.78 10.59
C SER A 28 2.01 14.88 10.78
N GLY A 29 2.52 15.07 12.01
CA GLY A 29 3.41 16.16 12.38
C GLY A 29 2.73 17.53 12.46
N PHE A 30 1.38 17.62 12.35
CA PHE A 30 0.66 18.86 12.52
C PHE A 30 0.52 19.25 13.99
N SER A 31 0.39 20.57 14.27
CA SER A 31 0.14 21.05 15.62
C SER A 31 -1.23 20.60 16.16
N HIS A 32 -1.33 20.50 17.48
CA HIS A 32 -2.58 20.11 18.18
C HIS A 32 -3.80 20.92 17.71
N GLU A 33 -3.67 22.21 17.60
CA GLU A 33 -4.77 23.12 17.17
C GLU A 33 -5.21 22.80 15.73
N THR A 34 -4.23 22.57 14.82
CA THR A 34 -4.51 22.21 13.43
C THR A 34 -5.24 20.86 13.37
N ILE A 35 -4.77 19.84 14.12
CA ILE A 35 -5.41 18.53 14.20
C ILE A 35 -6.85 18.65 14.71
N PHE A 36 -7.07 19.37 15.80
CA PHE A 36 -8.41 19.54 16.36
C PHE A 36 -9.39 20.12 15.33
N ARG A 37 -8.96 21.17 14.62
CA ARG A 37 -9.76 21.83 13.59
C ARG A 37 -10.04 20.90 12.39
N LEU A 38 -9.03 20.17 11.92
CA LEU A 38 -9.17 19.27 10.77
C LEU A 38 -10.03 18.03 11.11
N LEU A 39 -9.83 17.40 12.26
CA LEU A 39 -10.66 16.28 12.71
C LEU A 39 -12.12 16.68 12.86
N LYS A 40 -12.40 17.87 13.44
CA LYS A 40 -13.76 18.40 13.52
C LYS A 40 -14.38 18.62 12.14
N ALA A 41 -13.61 19.18 11.20
CA ALA A 41 -14.08 19.38 9.83
C ALA A 41 -14.39 18.07 9.11
N LEU A 42 -13.51 17.06 9.26
CA LEU A 42 -13.71 15.74 8.65
C LEU A 42 -14.89 14.97 9.24
N VAL A 43 -15.16 15.12 10.55
CA VAL A 43 -16.37 14.56 11.16
C VAL A 43 -17.63 15.26 10.61
N ASN A 44 -17.62 16.59 10.50
CA ASN A 44 -18.75 17.34 9.95
C ASN A 44 -19.02 17.01 8.47
N LYS A 45 -17.99 16.64 7.71
CA LYS A 45 -18.09 16.18 6.30
C LYS A 45 -18.50 14.71 6.17
N GLY A 46 -18.63 13.97 7.28
CA GLY A 46 -18.93 12.54 7.26
C GLY A 46 -17.78 11.65 6.82
N CYS A 47 -16.54 12.18 6.73
CA CYS A 47 -15.35 11.38 6.39
C CYS A 47 -14.83 10.57 7.58
N LEU A 48 -15.05 11.06 8.79
CA LEU A 48 -14.72 10.39 10.06
C LEU A 48 -15.95 10.28 10.93
N THR A 49 -16.02 9.20 11.69
CA THR A 49 -16.88 9.11 12.88
C THR A 49 -16.04 9.40 14.12
N LYS A 50 -16.71 9.84 15.19
CA LYS A 50 -16.08 10.14 16.48
C LYS A 50 -16.82 9.41 17.58
N ARG A 51 -16.09 8.67 18.40
CA ARG A 51 -16.63 8.07 19.63
C ARG A 51 -15.74 8.37 20.83
N LYS A 52 -16.28 8.20 22.03
CA LYS A 52 -15.54 8.41 23.27
C LYS A 52 -15.18 7.05 23.88
N VAL A 53 -13.90 6.88 24.22
CA VAL A 53 -13.40 5.70 24.93
C VAL A 53 -12.76 6.20 26.23
N GLY A 54 -13.44 5.99 27.34
CA GLY A 54 -13.05 6.61 28.61
C GLY A 54 -13.07 8.14 28.52
N LYS A 55 -11.91 8.77 28.69
CA LYS A 55 -11.75 10.24 28.58
C LYS A 55 -11.23 10.67 27.19
N THR A 56 -10.92 9.74 26.30
CA THR A 56 -10.27 10.01 25.01
C THR A 56 -11.28 9.98 23.87
N ASN A 57 -11.20 10.96 22.97
CA ASN A 57 -11.91 10.91 21.70
C ASN A 57 -11.13 10.06 20.70
N VAL A 58 -11.80 9.10 20.10
CA VAL A 58 -11.27 8.21 19.07
C VAL A 58 -12.03 8.44 17.78
N TYR A 59 -11.31 8.48 16.68
CA TYR A 59 -11.82 8.73 15.35
C TYR A 59 -11.66 7.48 14.50
N GLU A 60 -12.64 7.20 13.67
CA GLU A 60 -12.65 6.08 12.74
C GLU A 60 -12.95 6.61 11.33
N ILE A 61 -12.20 6.16 10.34
CA ILE A 61 -12.45 6.54 8.96
C ILE A 61 -13.66 5.81 8.40
N VAL A 62 -14.52 6.52 7.69
CA VAL A 62 -15.69 5.91 7.05
C VAL A 62 -15.23 5.10 5.85
N LYS A 63 -15.63 3.83 5.78
CA LYS A 63 -15.28 2.91 4.70
C LYS A 63 -16.14 3.17 3.45
N ASP A 64 -15.82 4.24 2.78
CA ASP A 64 -16.44 4.65 1.52
C ASP A 64 -15.35 4.90 0.49
N ARG A 65 -15.60 4.50 -0.78
CA ARG A 65 -14.61 4.60 -1.85
C ARG A 65 -14.14 6.03 -2.07
N ASP A 66 -15.06 6.98 -2.11
CA ASP A 66 -14.76 8.38 -2.43
C ASP A 66 -13.97 9.06 -1.29
N ILE A 67 -14.10 8.55 -0.07
CA ILE A 67 -13.35 8.99 1.09
C ILE A 67 -11.96 8.34 1.14
N LEU A 68 -11.89 7.03 0.91
CA LEU A 68 -10.67 6.24 1.12
C LEU A 68 -9.67 6.34 -0.02
N TYR A 69 -10.14 6.48 -1.29
CA TYR A 69 -9.28 6.27 -2.45
C TYR A 69 -8.13 7.27 -2.54
N GLN A 70 -8.41 8.57 -2.39
CA GLN A 70 -7.37 9.60 -2.50
C GLN A 70 -6.31 9.53 -1.39
N PRO A 71 -6.64 9.35 -0.10
CA PRO A 71 -5.65 9.11 0.95
C PRO A 71 -4.83 7.82 0.73
N PHE A 72 -5.48 6.76 0.25
CA PHE A 72 -4.78 5.52 -0.09
C PHE A 72 -3.75 5.72 -1.22
N VAL A 73 -4.13 6.41 -2.32
CA VAL A 73 -3.21 6.73 -3.42
C VAL A 73 -2.01 7.54 -2.90
N SER A 74 -2.26 8.52 -2.04
CA SER A 74 -1.19 9.32 -1.43
C SER A 74 -0.26 8.45 -0.57
N TYR A 75 -0.81 7.61 0.29
CA TYR A 75 -0.07 6.68 1.13
C TYR A 75 0.81 5.72 0.31
N MET A 76 0.25 5.08 -0.71
CA MET A 76 0.99 4.14 -1.57
C MET A 76 2.03 4.84 -2.44
N THR A 77 1.74 6.07 -2.89
CA THR A 77 2.72 6.89 -3.63
C THR A 77 3.93 7.21 -2.78
N GLU A 78 3.75 7.57 -1.52
CA GLU A 78 4.87 7.81 -0.60
C GLU A 78 5.72 6.55 -0.37
N LYS A 79 5.09 5.39 -0.16
CA LYS A 79 5.82 4.12 -0.04
C LYS A 79 6.66 3.85 -1.29
N ARG A 80 6.07 4.00 -2.48
CA ARG A 80 6.73 3.81 -3.76
C ARG A 80 7.88 4.80 -3.98
N LEU A 81 7.69 6.08 -3.65
CA LEU A 81 8.73 7.10 -3.74
C LEU A 81 9.87 6.84 -2.73
N GLY A 82 9.53 6.40 -1.53
CA GLY A 82 10.52 5.97 -0.52
C GLY A 82 11.39 4.82 -1.02
N PHE A 83 10.78 3.81 -1.63
CA PHE A 83 11.50 2.70 -2.26
C PHE A 83 12.37 3.19 -3.43
N LYS A 84 11.82 4.01 -4.33
CA LYS A 84 12.55 4.62 -5.45
C LYS A 84 13.77 5.41 -4.97
N LYS A 85 13.64 6.19 -3.91
CA LYS A 85 14.74 7.00 -3.35
C LYS A 85 15.88 6.11 -2.84
N LYS A 86 15.55 5.01 -2.18
CA LYS A 86 16.53 4.07 -1.62
C LYS A 86 17.16 3.15 -2.68
N HIS A 87 16.40 2.78 -3.71
CA HIS A 87 16.74 1.73 -4.68
C HIS A 87 16.51 2.17 -6.14
N LEU A 88 17.01 3.35 -6.53
CA LEU A 88 16.69 3.98 -7.83
C LEU A 88 16.96 3.07 -9.05
N LEU A 89 18.12 2.41 -9.09
CA LEU A 89 18.48 1.55 -10.22
C LEU A 89 17.57 0.32 -10.29
N MET A 90 17.31 -0.31 -9.14
CA MET A 90 16.41 -1.44 -9.02
C MET A 90 14.98 -1.05 -9.41
N TYR A 91 14.50 0.10 -8.95
CA TYR A 91 13.20 0.64 -9.32
C TYR A 91 13.03 0.77 -10.84
N LYS A 92 14.03 1.36 -11.54
CA LYS A 92 14.01 1.49 -13.00
C LYS A 92 13.97 0.13 -13.70
N ARG A 93 14.71 -0.85 -13.20
CA ARG A 93 14.75 -2.21 -13.76
C ARG A 93 13.46 -2.98 -13.51
N LEU A 94 12.83 -2.80 -12.34
CA LEU A 94 11.52 -3.38 -12.06
C LEU A 94 10.45 -2.85 -13.02
N TYR A 95 10.45 -1.54 -13.31
CA TYR A 95 9.53 -1.00 -14.32
C TYR A 95 9.81 -1.51 -15.73
N ALA A 96 11.08 -1.67 -16.12
CA ALA A 96 11.43 -2.32 -17.37
C ALA A 96 10.94 -3.78 -17.42
N PHE A 97 11.07 -4.51 -16.32
CA PHE A 97 10.53 -5.86 -16.17
C PHE A 97 8.99 -5.89 -16.29
N LEU A 98 8.30 -5.00 -15.59
CA LEU A 98 6.84 -4.90 -15.67
C LEU A 98 6.35 -4.57 -17.09
N ASN A 99 7.02 -3.66 -17.79
CA ASN A 99 6.70 -3.34 -19.18
C ASN A 99 6.87 -4.55 -20.12
N GLU A 100 7.84 -5.44 -19.84
CA GLU A 100 8.07 -6.63 -20.65
C GLU A 100 7.04 -7.72 -20.37
N ILE A 101 6.68 -7.95 -19.11
CA ILE A 101 5.67 -8.96 -18.75
C ILE A 101 4.23 -8.46 -18.93
N ASN A 102 3.98 -7.15 -18.83
CA ASN A 102 2.68 -6.48 -18.96
C ASN A 102 1.58 -7.18 -18.15
N PRO A 103 1.64 -7.16 -16.80
CA PRO A 103 0.67 -7.83 -15.96
C PRO A 103 -0.72 -7.21 -16.15
N GLU A 104 -1.77 -8.03 -16.10
CA GLU A 104 -3.16 -7.57 -16.23
C GLU A 104 -3.75 -7.10 -14.89
N GLY A 105 -3.13 -7.50 -13.79
CA GLY A 105 -3.51 -7.16 -12.42
C GLY A 105 -2.39 -6.53 -11.61
N PRO A 106 -2.55 -6.44 -10.29
CA PRO A 106 -1.56 -5.83 -9.41
C PRO A 106 -0.18 -6.47 -9.50
N ALA A 107 0.86 -5.61 -9.51
CA ALA A 107 2.25 -6.01 -9.33
C ALA A 107 2.76 -5.39 -8.02
N ILE A 108 3.15 -6.23 -7.05
CA ILE A 108 3.42 -5.81 -5.67
C ILE A 108 4.76 -6.37 -5.20
N ILE A 109 5.69 -5.50 -4.79
CA ILE A 109 6.88 -5.95 -4.07
C ILE A 109 6.46 -6.36 -2.65
N PHE A 110 6.92 -7.52 -2.21
CA PHE A 110 6.73 -8.00 -0.84
C PHE A 110 8.05 -8.53 -0.25
N GLY A 111 8.00 -9.26 0.87
CA GLY A 111 9.19 -9.85 1.48
C GLY A 111 10.18 -8.81 2.04
N SER A 112 11.47 -9.13 2.00
CA SER A 112 12.52 -8.37 2.66
C SER A 112 12.69 -6.95 2.13
N PHE A 113 12.55 -6.75 0.82
CA PHE A 113 12.65 -5.41 0.21
C PHE A 113 11.49 -4.49 0.59
N ALA A 114 10.29 -5.04 0.73
CA ALA A 114 9.13 -4.28 1.19
C ALA A 114 9.24 -3.93 2.69
N LYS A 115 9.77 -4.85 3.49
CA LYS A 115 9.99 -4.67 4.94
C LYS A 115 11.24 -3.82 5.27
N GLY A 116 12.11 -3.57 4.30
CA GLY A 116 13.39 -2.85 4.52
C GLY A 116 14.43 -3.67 5.29
N THR A 117 14.31 -5.00 5.31
CA THR A 117 15.21 -5.94 6.01
C THR A 117 16.14 -6.69 5.05
N GLN A 118 16.17 -6.28 3.77
CA GLN A 118 16.99 -6.91 2.73
C GLN A 118 18.48 -6.80 3.01
N THR A 119 19.22 -7.80 2.59
CA THR A 119 20.69 -7.84 2.56
C THR A 119 21.20 -7.67 1.12
N GLY A 120 22.53 -7.57 0.95
CA GLY A 120 23.14 -7.41 -0.39
C GLY A 120 22.83 -8.54 -1.39
N ASN A 121 22.48 -9.72 -0.89
CA ASN A 121 22.15 -10.90 -1.71
C ASN A 121 20.65 -11.22 -1.75
N SER A 122 19.80 -10.36 -1.21
CA SER A 122 18.37 -10.61 -1.19
C SER A 122 17.75 -10.55 -2.59
N ASP A 123 16.89 -11.51 -2.87
CA ASP A 123 16.06 -11.51 -4.07
C ASP A 123 14.90 -10.52 -3.91
N ILE A 124 14.34 -10.08 -5.04
CA ILE A 124 13.14 -9.23 -5.04
C ILE A 124 11.93 -10.13 -5.20
N ASP A 125 11.16 -10.25 -4.12
CA ASP A 125 9.88 -10.96 -4.14
C ASP A 125 8.82 -10.07 -4.80
N LEU A 126 8.26 -10.51 -5.94
CA LEU A 126 7.29 -9.77 -6.72
C LEU A 126 6.03 -10.61 -6.93
N LEU A 127 4.91 -10.20 -6.33
CA LEU A 127 3.59 -10.77 -6.62
C LEU A 127 3.05 -10.14 -7.89
N CYS A 128 2.67 -10.97 -8.87
CA CYS A 128 2.02 -10.55 -10.12
C CYS A 128 0.67 -11.26 -10.23
N VAL A 129 -0.40 -10.47 -10.37
CA VAL A 129 -1.74 -11.00 -10.57
C VAL A 129 -2.06 -11.04 -12.05
N ASP A 130 -2.61 -12.17 -12.53
CA ASP A 130 -2.95 -12.42 -13.92
C ASP A 130 -1.85 -12.00 -14.91
N ASN A 131 -0.86 -12.87 -15.06
CA ASN A 131 0.18 -12.68 -16.05
C ASN A 131 0.15 -13.82 -17.07
N THR A 132 -0.01 -13.47 -18.34
CA THR A 132 -0.10 -14.41 -19.46
C THR A 132 1.25 -14.73 -20.10
N LYS A 133 2.28 -13.93 -19.86
CA LYS A 133 3.62 -14.15 -20.43
C LYS A 133 4.45 -15.10 -19.59
N ASN A 134 5.49 -15.68 -20.21
CA ASN A 134 6.46 -16.52 -19.50
C ASN A 134 7.37 -15.69 -18.57
N ILE A 135 6.83 -15.32 -17.41
CA ILE A 135 7.48 -14.47 -16.43
C ILE A 135 8.80 -15.07 -15.91
N GLN A 136 8.91 -16.40 -15.87
CA GLN A 136 10.12 -17.08 -15.41
C GLN A 136 11.29 -16.92 -16.42
N GLU A 137 11.00 -16.93 -17.70
CA GLU A 137 11.99 -16.68 -18.75
C GLU A 137 12.47 -15.24 -18.72
N VAL A 138 11.55 -14.29 -18.62
CA VAL A 138 11.88 -12.85 -18.48
C VAL A 138 12.72 -12.63 -17.22
N SER A 139 12.37 -13.25 -16.08
CA SER A 139 13.14 -13.16 -14.84
C SER A 139 14.59 -13.66 -15.00
N ARG A 140 14.78 -14.82 -15.67
CA ARG A 140 16.13 -15.35 -15.96
C ARG A 140 16.95 -14.40 -16.84
N THR A 141 16.29 -13.81 -17.86
CA THR A 141 16.93 -12.81 -18.75
C THR A 141 17.37 -11.59 -17.95
N PHE A 142 16.52 -11.08 -17.06
CA PHE A 142 16.86 -9.93 -16.21
C PHE A 142 18.00 -10.24 -15.24
N LYS A 143 18.03 -11.44 -14.65
CA LYS A 143 19.13 -11.89 -13.80
C LYS A 143 20.46 -11.90 -14.58
N THR A 144 20.46 -12.48 -15.77
CA THR A 144 21.66 -12.57 -16.60
C THR A 144 22.14 -11.20 -17.10
N LYS A 145 21.22 -10.36 -17.56
CA LYS A 145 21.53 -9.06 -18.18
C LYS A 145 21.86 -7.96 -17.16
N TYR A 146 21.19 -7.97 -16.01
CA TYR A 146 21.26 -6.88 -15.05
C TYR A 146 21.74 -7.28 -13.66
N GLY A 147 21.97 -8.56 -13.42
CA GLY A 147 22.39 -9.08 -12.10
C GLY A 147 21.31 -8.95 -11.01
N ILE A 148 20.05 -8.79 -11.41
CA ILE A 148 18.93 -8.66 -10.45
C ILE A 148 18.15 -9.95 -10.43
N ASN A 149 18.04 -10.55 -9.26
CA ASN A 149 17.22 -11.73 -9.05
C ASN A 149 15.81 -11.30 -8.63
N ILE A 150 14.86 -11.42 -9.55
CA ILE A 150 13.44 -11.20 -9.30
C ILE A 150 12.81 -12.58 -9.12
N GLN A 151 12.14 -12.79 -7.98
CA GLN A 151 11.38 -14.02 -7.65
C GLN A 151 9.89 -13.73 -7.87
N PRO A 152 9.35 -13.99 -9.07
CA PRO A 152 7.95 -13.72 -9.34
C PRO A 152 7.07 -14.82 -8.76
N ALA A 153 6.09 -14.43 -7.95
CA ALA A 153 4.96 -15.23 -7.54
C ALA A 153 3.74 -14.83 -8.39
N VAL A 154 3.27 -15.74 -9.23
CA VAL A 154 2.10 -15.48 -10.10
C VAL A 154 0.87 -16.11 -9.48
N VAL A 155 -0.20 -15.32 -9.35
CA VAL A 155 -1.51 -15.76 -8.88
C VAL A 155 -2.60 -15.31 -9.85
N LYS A 156 -3.68 -16.07 -9.92
CA LYS A 156 -4.88 -15.65 -10.68
C LYS A 156 -5.67 -14.62 -9.89
N THR A 157 -6.47 -13.80 -10.57
CA THR A 157 -7.38 -12.85 -9.90
C THR A 157 -8.30 -13.55 -8.90
N SER A 158 -8.81 -14.76 -9.21
CA SER A 158 -9.62 -15.53 -8.27
C SER A 158 -8.88 -15.84 -6.97
N ASP A 159 -7.63 -16.26 -7.09
CA ASP A 159 -6.81 -16.66 -5.94
C ASP A 159 -6.36 -15.42 -5.15
N PHE A 160 -6.05 -14.32 -5.86
CA PHE A 160 -5.72 -13.04 -5.23
C PHE A 160 -6.85 -12.53 -4.32
N LYS A 161 -8.10 -12.59 -4.79
CA LYS A 161 -9.29 -12.25 -4.00
C LYS A 161 -9.45 -13.12 -2.74
N ASN A 162 -9.03 -14.37 -2.83
CA ASN A 162 -9.15 -15.32 -1.74
C ASN A 162 -7.97 -15.29 -0.75
N ILE A 163 -6.85 -14.61 -1.07
CA ILE A 163 -5.66 -14.56 -0.17
C ILE A 163 -6.04 -14.08 1.23
N LYS A 164 -6.92 -13.09 1.35
CA LYS A 164 -7.39 -12.55 2.64
C LYS A 164 -7.96 -13.63 3.54
N LYS A 165 -8.68 -14.59 2.97
CA LYS A 165 -9.32 -15.71 3.67
C LYS A 165 -8.35 -16.89 3.85
N ASP A 166 -7.64 -17.25 2.80
CA ASP A 166 -6.85 -18.48 2.76
C ASP A 166 -5.48 -18.33 3.44
N ASN A 167 -4.90 -17.13 3.40
CA ASN A 167 -3.64 -16.80 4.05
C ASN A 167 -3.66 -15.38 4.66
N PRO A 168 -4.39 -15.18 5.76
CA PRO A 168 -4.57 -13.85 6.37
C PRO A 168 -3.24 -13.23 6.85
N VAL A 169 -2.24 -14.02 7.22
CA VAL A 169 -0.92 -13.54 7.63
C VAL A 169 -0.20 -12.91 6.45
N PHE A 170 -0.16 -13.59 5.31
CA PHE A 170 0.44 -13.05 4.09
C PHE A 170 -0.33 -11.82 3.57
N TRP A 171 -1.67 -11.86 3.63
CA TRP A 171 -2.49 -10.72 3.27
C TRP A 171 -2.16 -9.49 4.12
N ASN A 172 -2.08 -9.64 5.43
CA ASN A 172 -1.71 -8.56 6.35
C ASN A 172 -0.31 -8.01 6.06
N ASP A 173 0.65 -8.87 5.73
CA ASP A 173 1.99 -8.45 5.29
C ASP A 173 1.94 -7.62 4.00
N LEU A 174 1.12 -8.01 3.03
CA LEU A 174 0.91 -7.23 1.79
C LEU A 174 0.30 -5.85 2.08
N ILE A 175 -0.70 -5.77 2.96
CA ILE A 175 -1.34 -4.52 3.36
C ILE A 175 -0.34 -3.58 4.05
N ILE A 176 0.40 -4.10 5.04
CA ILE A 176 1.30 -3.27 5.87
C ILE A 176 2.56 -2.89 5.10
N PHE A 177 3.22 -3.84 4.45
CA PHE A 177 4.55 -3.65 3.88
C PHE A 177 4.55 -3.56 2.35
N GLY A 178 3.59 -4.17 1.66
CA GLY A 178 3.56 -4.25 0.21
C GLY A 178 3.75 -2.90 -0.48
N ILE A 179 4.52 -2.88 -1.55
CA ILE A 179 4.76 -1.71 -2.39
C ILE A 179 4.13 -1.98 -3.75
N VAL A 180 2.99 -1.37 -4.01
CA VAL A 180 2.25 -1.56 -5.26
C VAL A 180 2.92 -0.76 -6.36
N LEU A 181 3.44 -1.46 -7.36
CA LEU A 181 4.09 -0.86 -8.54
C LEU A 181 3.09 -0.58 -9.65
N ASP A 182 2.12 -1.48 -9.84
CA ASP A 182 1.06 -1.40 -10.85
C ASP A 182 -0.26 -1.98 -10.31
N GLY A 183 -1.39 -1.70 -10.96
CA GLY A 183 -2.71 -2.24 -10.57
C GLY A 183 -3.25 -1.69 -9.24
N LEU A 184 -2.94 -0.43 -8.90
CA LEU A 184 -3.27 0.20 -7.62
C LEU A 184 -4.78 0.21 -7.31
N ASP A 185 -5.63 0.45 -8.32
CA ASP A 185 -7.09 0.47 -8.14
C ASP A 185 -7.65 -0.92 -7.82
N ILE A 186 -7.12 -1.96 -8.47
CA ILE A 186 -7.52 -3.35 -8.20
C ILE A 186 -7.11 -3.74 -6.78
N PHE A 187 -5.86 -3.43 -6.40
CA PHE A 187 -5.39 -3.69 -5.02
C PHE A 187 -6.25 -2.95 -3.99
N PHE A 188 -6.56 -1.68 -4.21
CA PHE A 188 -7.42 -0.89 -3.33
C PHE A 188 -8.79 -1.53 -3.12
N ARG A 189 -9.47 -1.95 -4.19
CA ARG A 189 -10.79 -2.58 -4.10
C ARG A 189 -10.74 -3.87 -3.26
N GLU A 190 -9.76 -4.73 -3.51
CA GLU A 190 -9.63 -5.99 -2.76
C GLU A 190 -9.22 -5.75 -1.31
N ALA A 191 -8.45 -4.69 -1.03
CA ALA A 191 -7.97 -4.40 0.31
C ALA A 191 -9.04 -3.76 1.21
N TYR A 192 -9.87 -2.86 0.67
CA TYR A 192 -10.67 -1.95 1.48
C TYR A 192 -12.16 -1.91 1.17
N LEU A 193 -12.59 -2.45 0.02
CA LEU A 193 -13.99 -2.40 -0.40
C LEU A 193 -14.65 -3.77 -0.50
N ASN A 194 -13.87 -4.84 -0.68
CA ASN A 194 -14.38 -6.21 -0.73
C ASN A 194 -14.19 -6.87 0.64
N ASP A 195 -15.30 -7.21 1.29
CA ASP A 195 -15.33 -7.96 2.57
C ASP A 195 -15.05 -9.45 2.36
#